data_2c1ec06c8b2c533c2e0f442c9b10f2c6
#
_entry.id   2c1ec06c8b2c533c2e0f442c9b10f2c6
#
_cell.length_a   1.000
_cell.length_b   1.000
_cell.length_c   1.000
_cell.angle_alpha   90.00
_cell.angle_beta   90.00
_cell.angle_gamma   90.00
#
_symmetry.space_group_name_H-M   'P 1'
#
loop_
_entity.id
_entity.type
_entity.pdbx_description
1 polymer ?
#
loop_
_entity_poly.entity_id
_entity_poly.type
_entity_poly.pdbx_seq_one_letter_code
_entity_poly.pdbx_strand_id
1 'polypeptide(L)'
;MNRFGWQKAAFVALFSLSATGLAAQTVQTKQYDDGGVYEGAFLNGKQNGTGTYRLPNGYEYTGDWVDGEIRGKGTARFPNGSVYEGDFVAGKPSGAGKIVFADGGTFEGDWLDGNITGRGIANYANGVVYEGEFRNAMHHGTGTMRSPAGYVYEGPWINGVKEGEGKITYPDGAVYEGALKAGERDGTGTLTMADGLVYTGTWVNGEIEGKGRLQQPNGDVYEGDLVAGRRQGTGTVTYANGDVYNGTFADDNRNGVGTFTGTDGYKYAGDWNAGQIEGRGEVTYPDGSVYVGTFAADLADGLGKITYADGSSYDGAWSNGVINGRGIATYANGLVYDGEFKDAKNHGKGKMTYADGYSYDGTWADGQRNGAGTATYADGTVYIGEFKDGQRHGAGVITLPDGFKYEGEWADGEISGIGIATYANGDVYEGMFVNGRRQGAGTMRYKTGEEATGDWVEGALAKAEEAPAEAPTVAALPSETADEVAAPAADQ
;
A
#
# COMPACT_ATOMS: atom_id res chain seq x y z
N MET A 1 13.32 -20.91 78.05
CA MET A 1 13.20 -20.70 79.47
C MET A 1 11.77 -20.92 79.93
N ASN A 2 11.61 -21.85 80.88
CA ASN A 2 10.46 -22.19 81.73
C ASN A 2 9.23 -22.75 81.05
N ARG A 3 8.98 -24.06 81.01
CA ARG A 3 8.64 -25.07 82.08
C ARG A 3 7.62 -24.58 83.12
N PHE A 4 6.43 -25.28 83.10
CA PHE A 4 5.64 -25.81 84.22
C PHE A 4 4.20 -26.06 83.67
N GLY A 5 3.48 -27.10 83.92
CA GLY A 5 3.60 -28.23 84.88
C GLY A 5 2.23 -28.94 84.88
N TRP A 6 2.25 -30.19 84.99
CA TRP A 6 1.14 -31.16 85.03
C TRP A 6 0.13 -30.91 86.14
N GLN A 7 -1.17 -31.13 85.89
CA GLN A 7 -2.01 -31.85 86.80
C GLN A 7 -3.04 -32.71 86.12
N LYS A 8 -2.99 -33.99 86.33
CA LYS A 8 -3.97 -34.99 86.00
C LYS A 8 -5.14 -34.88 86.98
N ALA A 9 -6.38 -34.76 86.47
CA ALA A 9 -7.56 -35.09 87.21
C ALA A 9 -8.29 -36.20 86.46
N ALA A 10 -8.32 -37.35 87.03
CA ALA A 10 -9.08 -38.49 86.57
C ALA A 10 -10.54 -38.32 86.94
N PHE A 11 -11.38 -38.09 85.94
CA PHE A 11 -12.85 -38.23 86.12
C PHE A 11 -13.27 -39.56 85.52
N VAL A 12 -13.68 -40.47 86.37
CA VAL A 12 -14.41 -41.72 86.01
C VAL A 12 -15.84 -41.30 85.67
N ALA A 13 -16.17 -41.24 84.37
CA ALA A 13 -17.56 -41.10 83.93
C ALA A 13 -18.06 -42.53 83.59
N LEU A 14 -18.99 -43.00 84.35
CA LEU A 14 -19.80 -44.17 83.99
C LEU A 14 -20.59 -43.83 82.74
N PHE A 15 -20.20 -44.37 81.58
CA PHE A 15 -21.04 -44.41 80.37
C PHE A 15 -22.01 -45.59 80.52
N SER A 16 -23.26 -45.27 80.75
CA SER A 16 -24.39 -46.18 80.49
C SER A 16 -24.49 -46.38 78.99
N LEU A 17 -24.08 -47.53 78.48
CA LEU A 17 -24.32 -47.99 77.10
C LEU A 17 -25.85 -48.17 76.97
N SER A 18 -26.56 -47.19 76.48
CA SER A 18 -27.87 -47.43 75.87
C SER A 18 -27.63 -48.08 74.53
N ALA A 19 -27.79 -49.35 74.44
CA ALA A 19 -27.86 -50.07 73.20
C ALA A 19 -29.11 -49.59 72.44
N THR A 20 -29.00 -48.57 71.67
CA THR A 20 -29.95 -48.29 70.57
C THR A 20 -29.75 -49.44 69.56
N GLY A 21 -30.69 -50.41 69.60
CA GLY A 21 -30.73 -51.46 68.60
C GLY A 21 -30.74 -50.86 67.22
N LEU A 22 -29.63 -51.03 66.48
CA LEU A 22 -29.67 -50.96 65.04
C LEU A 22 -30.67 -52.00 64.61
N ALA A 23 -31.90 -51.60 64.24
CA ALA A 23 -32.81 -52.43 63.52
C ALA A 23 -32.06 -52.94 62.26
N ALA A 24 -31.71 -54.19 62.16
CA ALA A 24 -31.10 -54.76 60.97
C ALA A 24 -32.05 -54.51 59.80
N GLN A 25 -31.63 -53.65 58.90
CA GLN A 25 -32.34 -53.43 57.63
C GLN A 25 -32.31 -54.78 56.87
N THR A 26 -33.52 -55.43 56.81
CA THR A 26 -33.63 -56.66 56.00
C THR A 26 -33.78 -56.31 54.56
N VAL A 27 -32.89 -56.88 53.68
CA VAL A 27 -33.05 -56.79 52.24
C VAL A 27 -34.30 -57.56 51.85
N GLN A 28 -35.26 -56.90 51.17
CA GLN A 28 -36.52 -57.49 50.70
C GLN A 28 -36.68 -57.21 49.22
N THR A 29 -37.35 -58.10 48.50
CA THR A 29 -37.77 -57.92 47.11
C THR A 29 -39.26 -57.59 47.07
N LYS A 30 -39.65 -56.54 46.40
CA LYS A 30 -41.02 -56.12 46.18
C LYS A 30 -41.29 -55.80 44.70
N GLN A 31 -42.36 -56.43 44.18
CA GLN A 31 -42.88 -56.12 42.84
C GLN A 31 -44.04 -55.13 42.95
N TYR A 32 -44.10 -54.18 42.02
CA TYR A 32 -45.14 -53.18 41.92
C TYR A 32 -46.07 -53.42 40.72
N ASP A 33 -47.21 -52.76 40.71
CA ASP A 33 -48.24 -52.95 39.66
C ASP A 33 -47.79 -52.50 38.26
N ASP A 34 -46.83 -51.57 38.17
CA ASP A 34 -46.18 -51.13 36.94
C ASP A 34 -45.14 -52.13 36.39
N GLY A 35 -45.03 -53.30 37.03
CA GLY A 35 -44.01 -54.30 36.71
C GLY A 35 -42.63 -54.02 37.28
N GLY A 36 -42.47 -52.91 37.98
CA GLY A 36 -41.22 -52.56 38.65
C GLY A 36 -40.89 -53.51 39.78
N VAL A 37 -39.57 -53.84 39.91
CA VAL A 37 -39.06 -54.69 40.98
C VAL A 37 -38.03 -53.93 41.82
N TYR A 38 -38.31 -53.78 43.11
CA TYR A 38 -37.33 -53.24 44.06
C TYR A 38 -36.71 -54.35 44.89
N GLU A 39 -35.39 -54.31 45.02
CA GLU A 39 -34.60 -55.20 45.89
C GLU A 39 -33.71 -54.31 46.79
N GLY A 40 -33.97 -54.32 48.12
CA GLY A 40 -33.21 -53.44 49.01
C GLY A 40 -33.79 -53.37 50.41
N ALA A 41 -33.33 -52.38 51.16
CA ALA A 41 -33.73 -52.15 52.53
C ALA A 41 -35.07 -51.41 52.65
N PHE A 42 -35.86 -51.80 53.65
CA PHE A 42 -37.11 -51.16 54.00
C PHE A 42 -37.07 -50.66 55.45
N LEU A 43 -37.72 -49.53 55.69
CA LEU A 43 -37.99 -48.98 57.01
C LEU A 43 -39.48 -48.53 57.05
N ASN A 44 -40.23 -49.02 58.01
CA ASN A 44 -41.66 -48.73 58.14
C ASN A 44 -42.49 -48.92 56.85
N GLY A 45 -42.14 -49.98 56.08
CA GLY A 45 -42.84 -50.37 54.87
C GLY A 45 -42.49 -49.55 53.61
N LYS A 46 -41.61 -48.62 53.72
CA LYS A 46 -41.05 -47.81 52.61
C LYS A 46 -39.62 -48.18 52.30
N GLN A 47 -39.19 -48.02 51.02
CA GLN A 47 -37.80 -48.16 50.63
C GLN A 47 -36.96 -47.17 51.45
N ASN A 48 -35.84 -47.66 52.05
CA ASN A 48 -34.99 -46.80 52.87
C ASN A 48 -33.61 -47.43 53.01
N GLY A 49 -32.54 -46.69 52.88
CA GLY A 49 -31.17 -47.19 52.75
C GLY A 49 -30.82 -47.45 51.30
N THR A 50 -30.01 -48.45 51.04
CA THR A 50 -29.60 -48.82 49.68
C THR A 50 -30.48 -49.87 49.04
N GLY A 51 -30.77 -49.71 47.72
CA GLY A 51 -31.57 -50.66 46.98
C GLY A 51 -31.50 -50.47 45.47
N THR A 52 -31.93 -51.51 44.76
CA THR A 52 -31.99 -51.53 43.29
C THR A 52 -33.47 -51.57 42.85
N TYR A 53 -33.85 -50.72 41.93
CA TYR A 53 -35.19 -50.68 41.30
C TYR A 53 -35.07 -50.91 39.80
N ARG A 54 -35.81 -51.83 39.26
CA ARG A 54 -35.78 -52.23 37.83
C ARG A 54 -37.19 -52.13 37.26
N LEU A 55 -37.29 -51.46 36.11
CA LEU A 55 -38.53 -51.41 35.32
C LEU A 55 -38.46 -52.33 34.09
N PRO A 56 -39.61 -52.81 33.60
CA PRO A 56 -39.66 -53.68 32.40
C PRO A 56 -39.13 -53.05 31.14
N ASN A 57 -39.11 -51.69 31.06
CA ASN A 57 -38.58 -50.93 29.94
C ASN A 57 -37.04 -50.87 29.88
N GLY A 58 -36.33 -51.52 30.86
CA GLY A 58 -34.90 -51.54 30.97
C GLY A 58 -34.29 -50.42 31.85
N TYR A 59 -35.11 -49.56 32.46
CA TYR A 59 -34.59 -48.63 33.48
C TYR A 59 -34.15 -49.40 34.72
N GLU A 60 -32.95 -49.11 35.23
CA GLU A 60 -32.44 -49.62 36.50
C GLU A 60 -31.83 -48.49 37.32
N TYR A 61 -32.22 -48.40 38.59
CA TYR A 61 -31.58 -47.52 39.57
C TYR A 61 -30.98 -48.36 40.69
N THR A 62 -29.76 -48.08 41.09
CA THR A 62 -29.11 -48.65 42.29
C THR A 62 -28.53 -47.53 43.11
N GLY A 63 -28.93 -47.38 44.37
CA GLY A 63 -28.43 -46.30 45.22
C GLY A 63 -29.31 -46.07 46.45
N ASP A 64 -29.28 -44.83 46.96
CA ASP A 64 -29.88 -44.44 48.22
C ASP A 64 -31.39 -44.16 48.07
N TRP A 65 -32.18 -44.58 49.08
CA TRP A 65 -33.57 -44.38 49.19
C TRP A 65 -33.88 -43.80 50.57
N VAL A 66 -34.76 -42.83 50.61
CA VAL A 66 -35.26 -42.19 51.84
C VAL A 66 -36.80 -42.09 51.78
N ASP A 67 -37.46 -42.73 52.73
CA ASP A 67 -38.97 -42.71 52.87
C ASP A 67 -39.75 -43.08 51.58
N GLY A 68 -39.20 -43.97 50.76
CA GLY A 68 -39.81 -44.44 49.52
C GLY A 68 -39.41 -43.66 48.27
N GLU A 69 -38.57 -42.65 48.40
CA GLU A 69 -38.07 -41.85 47.28
C GLU A 69 -36.57 -42.13 47.01
N ILE A 70 -36.16 -42.12 45.72
CA ILE A 70 -34.78 -42.08 45.34
C ILE A 70 -34.19 -40.71 45.79
N ARG A 71 -33.22 -40.74 46.69
CA ARG A 71 -32.61 -39.55 47.28
C ARG A 71 -31.23 -39.86 47.84
N GLY A 72 -30.22 -39.08 47.47
CA GLY A 72 -28.83 -39.34 47.83
C GLY A 72 -28.02 -39.81 46.62
N LYS A 73 -27.00 -40.63 46.82
CA LYS A 73 -26.13 -41.10 45.74
C LYS A 73 -26.66 -42.38 45.07
N GLY A 74 -26.50 -42.45 43.75
CA GLY A 74 -26.91 -43.62 43.00
C GLY A 74 -26.47 -43.63 41.56
N THR A 75 -26.70 -44.80 40.94
CA THR A 75 -26.48 -45.02 39.51
C THR A 75 -27.80 -45.35 38.83
N ALA A 76 -28.14 -44.61 37.78
CA ALA A 76 -29.30 -44.92 36.93
C ALA A 76 -28.83 -45.37 35.54
N ARG A 77 -29.34 -46.53 35.08
CA ARG A 77 -29.25 -46.96 33.69
C ARG A 77 -30.56 -46.67 32.99
N PHE A 78 -30.48 -45.93 31.89
CA PHE A 78 -31.65 -45.57 31.13
C PHE A 78 -31.93 -46.57 29.98
N PRO A 79 -33.20 -46.67 29.52
CA PRO A 79 -33.54 -47.58 28.43
C PRO A 79 -32.78 -47.34 27.12
N ASN A 80 -32.31 -46.12 26.89
CA ASN A 80 -31.49 -45.74 25.70
C ASN A 80 -30.04 -46.15 25.83
N GLY A 81 -29.63 -46.80 26.93
CA GLY A 81 -28.25 -47.24 27.19
C GLY A 81 -27.38 -46.20 27.93
N SER A 82 -27.85 -45.00 28.19
CA SER A 82 -27.13 -44.01 28.98
C SER A 82 -27.03 -44.41 30.45
N VAL A 83 -25.93 -44.06 31.11
CA VAL A 83 -25.71 -44.35 32.54
C VAL A 83 -25.37 -43.06 33.27
N TYR A 84 -26.16 -42.76 34.28
CA TYR A 84 -25.92 -41.61 35.19
C TYR A 84 -25.42 -42.15 36.54
N GLU A 85 -24.42 -41.49 37.11
CA GLU A 85 -23.91 -41.70 38.44
C GLU A 85 -23.79 -40.36 39.17
N GLY A 86 -24.45 -40.20 40.33
CA GLY A 86 -24.43 -38.92 41.02
C GLY A 86 -25.50 -38.77 42.08
N ASP A 87 -25.81 -37.52 42.39
CA ASP A 87 -26.79 -37.13 43.38
C ASP A 87 -28.23 -37.16 42.80
N PHE A 88 -29.19 -37.60 43.61
CA PHE A 88 -30.59 -37.67 43.31
C PHE A 88 -31.43 -36.91 44.36
N VAL A 89 -32.43 -36.20 43.90
CA VAL A 89 -33.47 -35.61 44.72
C VAL A 89 -34.83 -35.94 44.11
N ALA A 90 -35.75 -36.50 44.90
CA ALA A 90 -37.09 -36.88 44.46
C ALA A 90 -37.13 -37.65 43.12
N GLY A 91 -36.25 -38.64 43.00
CA GLY A 91 -36.17 -39.51 41.82
C GLY A 91 -35.46 -38.94 40.59
N LYS A 92 -34.94 -37.70 40.65
CA LYS A 92 -34.30 -37.04 39.53
C LYS A 92 -32.80 -36.76 39.85
N PRO A 93 -31.89 -36.84 38.85
CA PRO A 93 -30.55 -36.28 38.96
C PRO A 93 -30.61 -34.83 39.47
N SER A 94 -29.89 -34.52 40.56
CA SER A 94 -29.91 -33.18 41.14
C SER A 94 -28.73 -33.02 42.11
N GLY A 95 -27.83 -32.10 41.85
CA GLY A 95 -26.54 -31.98 42.51
C GLY A 95 -25.40 -32.36 41.54
N ALA A 96 -24.29 -32.90 42.05
CA ALA A 96 -23.20 -33.29 41.24
C ALA A 96 -23.40 -34.71 40.64
N GLY A 97 -23.11 -34.84 39.36
CA GLY A 97 -23.25 -36.14 38.70
C GLY A 97 -22.55 -36.24 37.33
N LYS A 98 -22.35 -37.51 36.94
CA LYS A 98 -21.76 -37.88 35.67
C LYS A 98 -22.71 -38.72 34.86
N ILE A 99 -22.88 -38.42 33.58
CA ILE A 99 -23.58 -39.27 32.63
C ILE A 99 -22.65 -39.73 31.54
N VAL A 100 -22.76 -40.98 31.15
CA VAL A 100 -22.20 -41.54 29.91
C VAL A 100 -23.41 -41.78 28.99
N PHE A 101 -23.46 -41.10 27.87
CA PHE A 101 -24.50 -41.25 26.88
C PHE A 101 -24.34 -42.52 26.04
N ALA A 102 -25.39 -42.99 25.39
CA ALA A 102 -25.38 -44.18 24.57
C ALA A 102 -24.40 -44.10 23.36
N ASP A 103 -24.13 -42.88 22.88
CA ASP A 103 -23.19 -42.61 21.79
C ASP A 103 -21.72 -42.53 22.23
N GLY A 104 -21.47 -42.70 23.55
CA GLY A 104 -20.15 -42.61 24.16
C GLY A 104 -19.76 -41.21 24.64
N GLY A 105 -20.55 -40.20 24.38
CA GLY A 105 -20.37 -38.87 24.96
C GLY A 105 -20.51 -38.89 26.48
N THR A 106 -19.93 -37.92 27.18
CA THR A 106 -20.03 -37.80 28.64
C THR A 106 -20.33 -36.39 29.07
N PHE A 107 -21.03 -36.24 30.17
CA PHE A 107 -21.12 -34.98 30.92
C PHE A 107 -20.85 -35.24 32.40
N GLU A 108 -20.04 -34.38 33.00
CA GLU A 108 -19.74 -34.37 34.44
C GLU A 108 -19.92 -32.95 34.98
N GLY A 109 -20.81 -32.74 35.92
CA GLY A 109 -21.13 -31.41 36.44
C GLY A 109 -22.43 -31.34 37.22
N ASP A 110 -23.01 -30.13 37.24
CA ASP A 110 -24.20 -29.82 38.03
C ASP A 110 -25.51 -30.22 37.33
N TRP A 111 -26.44 -30.75 38.12
CA TRP A 111 -27.77 -31.17 37.70
C TRP A 111 -28.84 -30.50 38.56
N LEU A 112 -29.99 -30.20 37.98
CA LEU A 112 -31.16 -29.72 38.68
C LEU A 112 -32.43 -30.33 38.04
N ASP A 113 -33.23 -31.01 38.84
CA ASP A 113 -34.51 -31.65 38.41
C ASP A 113 -34.36 -32.51 37.12
N GLY A 114 -33.25 -33.23 36.98
CA GLY A 114 -32.98 -34.09 35.82
C GLY A 114 -32.37 -33.40 34.63
N ASN A 115 -32.10 -32.08 34.71
CA ASN A 115 -31.51 -31.30 33.65
C ASN A 115 -30.04 -30.92 33.99
N ILE A 116 -29.18 -30.96 32.97
CA ILE A 116 -27.83 -30.40 33.04
C ILE A 116 -27.92 -28.88 33.21
N THR A 117 -27.26 -28.35 34.23
CA THR A 117 -27.24 -26.91 34.55
C THR A 117 -25.90 -26.58 35.26
N GLY A 118 -25.72 -25.30 35.65
CA GLY A 118 -24.52 -24.90 36.39
C GLY A 118 -23.23 -25.16 35.61
N ARG A 119 -22.19 -25.59 36.29
CA ARG A 119 -20.87 -25.85 35.67
C ARG A 119 -20.65 -27.33 35.40
N GLY A 120 -19.91 -27.61 34.28
CA GLY A 120 -19.57 -28.98 33.96
C GLY A 120 -18.66 -29.10 32.75
N ILE A 121 -18.28 -30.36 32.49
CA ILE A 121 -17.47 -30.73 31.33
C ILE A 121 -18.28 -31.75 30.50
N ALA A 122 -18.50 -31.39 29.24
CA ALA A 122 -19.08 -32.29 28.25
C ALA A 122 -17.99 -32.75 27.28
N ASN A 123 -17.84 -34.09 27.14
CA ASN A 123 -17.04 -34.70 26.09
C ASN A 123 -18.00 -35.32 25.09
N TYR A 124 -18.06 -34.76 23.87
CA TYR A 124 -18.96 -35.25 22.83
C TYR A 124 -18.34 -36.44 22.08
N ALA A 125 -19.17 -37.33 21.52
CA ALA A 125 -18.74 -38.52 20.80
C ALA A 125 -17.82 -38.21 19.59
N ASN A 126 -17.89 -37.02 19.02
CA ASN A 126 -17.01 -36.53 17.95
C ASN A 126 -15.67 -35.97 18.45
N GLY A 127 -15.37 -36.10 19.76
CA GLY A 127 -14.16 -35.64 20.40
C GLY A 127 -14.12 -34.18 20.77
N VAL A 128 -15.19 -33.41 20.52
CA VAL A 128 -15.31 -32.02 21.01
C VAL A 128 -15.44 -32.05 22.53
N VAL A 129 -14.75 -31.14 23.21
CA VAL A 129 -14.86 -30.95 24.66
C VAL A 129 -15.37 -29.54 24.91
N TYR A 130 -16.40 -29.43 25.76
CA TYR A 130 -16.84 -28.15 26.30
C TYR A 130 -16.70 -28.16 27.82
N GLU A 131 -16.07 -27.14 28.35
CA GLU A 131 -15.93 -26.88 29.78
C GLU A 131 -16.50 -25.49 30.07
N GLY A 132 -17.57 -25.41 30.88
CA GLY A 132 -18.21 -24.15 31.13
C GLY A 132 -19.55 -24.26 31.83
N GLU A 133 -20.34 -23.21 31.69
CA GLU A 133 -21.69 -23.13 32.25
C GLU A 133 -22.73 -23.71 31.31
N PHE A 134 -23.75 -24.32 31.89
CA PHE A 134 -24.88 -24.91 31.19
C PHE A 134 -26.19 -24.37 31.75
N ARG A 135 -27.18 -24.28 30.88
CA ARG A 135 -28.58 -23.99 31.23
C ARG A 135 -29.51 -24.84 30.39
N ASN A 136 -30.31 -25.69 31.02
CA ASN A 136 -31.17 -26.63 30.31
C ASN A 136 -30.44 -27.44 29.23
N ALA A 137 -29.33 -28.06 29.61
CA ALA A 137 -28.43 -28.82 28.72
C ALA A 137 -27.84 -28.06 27.52
N MET A 138 -27.96 -26.74 27.45
CA MET A 138 -27.31 -25.88 26.45
C MET A 138 -26.15 -25.14 27.09
N HIS A 139 -25.07 -24.92 26.28
CA HIS A 139 -23.97 -24.04 26.68
C HIS A 139 -24.55 -22.66 27.04
N HIS A 140 -24.12 -22.10 28.16
CA HIS A 140 -24.58 -20.83 28.65
C HIS A 140 -23.49 -20.16 29.49
N GLY A 141 -23.64 -18.84 29.81
CA GLY A 141 -22.61 -18.15 30.59
C GLY A 141 -21.24 -18.22 29.94
N THR A 142 -20.19 -18.44 30.70
CA THR A 142 -18.81 -18.51 30.18
C THR A 142 -18.36 -19.97 30.00
N GLY A 143 -17.65 -20.24 28.92
CA GLY A 143 -17.11 -21.58 28.66
C GLY A 143 -16.10 -21.66 27.55
N THR A 144 -15.35 -22.76 27.55
CA THR A 144 -14.32 -23.09 26.55
C THR A 144 -14.74 -24.32 25.77
N MET A 145 -14.75 -24.23 24.46
CA MET A 145 -14.95 -25.35 23.55
C MET A 145 -13.63 -25.67 22.83
N ARG A 146 -13.26 -26.95 22.78
CA ARG A 146 -12.09 -27.46 22.07
C ARG A 146 -12.49 -28.56 21.12
N SER A 147 -12.07 -28.45 19.86
CA SER A 147 -12.26 -29.55 18.89
C SER A 147 -10.98 -30.33 18.69
N PRO A 148 -11.06 -31.62 18.29
CA PRO A 148 -9.88 -32.42 17.95
C PRO A 148 -9.05 -31.86 16.79
N ALA A 149 -9.68 -31.05 15.92
CA ALA A 149 -9.01 -30.38 14.80
C ALA A 149 -8.17 -29.16 15.22
N GLY A 150 -8.15 -28.82 16.52
CA GLY A 150 -7.37 -27.67 17.02
C GLY A 150 -8.17 -26.36 17.12
N TYR A 151 -9.47 -26.36 16.76
CA TYR A 151 -10.30 -25.18 17.01
C TYR A 151 -10.57 -25.03 18.51
N VAL A 152 -10.38 -23.82 19.05
CA VAL A 152 -10.71 -23.47 20.43
C VAL A 152 -11.55 -22.18 20.43
N TYR A 153 -12.64 -22.18 21.19
CA TYR A 153 -13.37 -20.98 21.52
C TYR A 153 -13.39 -20.78 23.03
N GLU A 154 -13.08 -19.59 23.48
CA GLU A 154 -13.14 -19.15 24.87
C GLU A 154 -13.99 -17.88 24.94
N GLY A 155 -15.11 -17.94 25.65
CA GLY A 155 -15.99 -16.77 25.74
C GLY A 155 -17.39 -17.09 26.22
N PRO A 156 -18.30 -16.09 26.13
CA PRO A 156 -19.67 -16.24 26.56
C PRO A 156 -20.54 -16.99 25.54
N TRP A 157 -21.56 -17.64 26.07
CA TRP A 157 -22.57 -18.43 25.39
C TRP A 157 -23.97 -18.04 25.82
N ILE A 158 -24.91 -17.96 24.90
CA ILE A 158 -26.33 -17.80 25.19
C ILE A 158 -27.12 -18.89 24.46
N ASN A 159 -27.73 -19.82 25.24
CA ASN A 159 -28.55 -20.92 24.71
C ASN A 159 -27.86 -21.71 23.57
N GLY A 160 -26.62 -22.08 23.75
CA GLY A 160 -25.83 -22.87 22.79
C GLY A 160 -25.15 -22.06 21.70
N VAL A 161 -25.32 -20.74 21.66
CA VAL A 161 -24.72 -19.85 20.64
C VAL A 161 -23.62 -18.99 21.27
N LYS A 162 -22.53 -18.80 20.56
CA LYS A 162 -21.45 -17.86 20.96
C LYS A 162 -21.97 -16.44 20.85
N GLU A 163 -21.74 -15.63 21.88
CA GLU A 163 -22.30 -14.27 21.96
C GLU A 163 -21.36 -13.38 22.81
N GLY A 164 -21.19 -12.10 22.44
CA GLY A 164 -20.37 -11.16 23.20
C GLY A 164 -18.88 -11.27 22.90
N GLU A 165 -18.02 -10.78 23.81
CA GLU A 165 -16.57 -10.75 23.61
C GLU A 165 -15.97 -12.14 23.84
N GLY A 166 -15.26 -12.67 22.82
CA GLY A 166 -14.68 -14.00 22.88
C GLY A 166 -13.37 -14.11 22.10
N LYS A 167 -12.68 -15.24 22.35
CA LYS A 167 -11.45 -15.59 21.66
C LYS A 167 -11.65 -16.90 20.89
N ILE A 168 -11.26 -16.89 19.61
CA ILE A 168 -11.25 -18.06 18.75
C ILE A 168 -9.79 -18.32 18.31
N THR A 169 -9.31 -19.52 18.56
CA THR A 169 -8.08 -20.02 17.93
C THR A 169 -8.48 -21.02 16.86
N TYR A 170 -8.03 -20.78 15.65
CA TYR A 170 -8.30 -21.62 14.49
C TYR A 170 -7.24 -22.71 14.34
N PRO A 171 -7.54 -23.82 13.61
CA PRO A 171 -6.60 -24.92 13.41
C PRO A 171 -5.30 -24.56 12.69
N ASP A 172 -5.32 -23.51 11.86
CA ASP A 172 -4.18 -22.96 11.13
C ASP A 172 -3.30 -22.04 11.99
N GLY A 173 -3.67 -21.82 13.25
CA GLY A 173 -2.96 -20.96 14.19
C GLY A 173 -3.44 -19.50 14.19
N ALA A 174 -4.39 -19.13 13.34
CA ALA A 174 -4.99 -17.79 13.40
C ALA A 174 -5.77 -17.62 14.72
N VAL A 175 -5.79 -16.39 15.25
CA VAL A 175 -6.47 -16.04 16.48
C VAL A 175 -7.39 -14.82 16.24
N TYR A 176 -8.66 -14.97 16.56
CA TYR A 176 -9.60 -13.87 16.62
C TYR A 176 -9.91 -13.53 18.07
N GLU A 177 -9.87 -12.26 18.43
CA GLU A 177 -10.30 -11.71 19.71
C GLU A 177 -11.25 -10.54 19.49
N GLY A 178 -12.52 -10.65 19.92
CA GLY A 178 -13.50 -9.59 19.71
C GLY A 178 -14.94 -10.04 19.84
N ALA A 179 -15.84 -9.17 19.41
CA ALA A 179 -17.26 -9.34 19.51
C ALA A 179 -17.80 -10.46 18.59
N LEU A 180 -18.70 -11.24 19.12
CA LEU A 180 -19.45 -12.31 18.44
C LEU A 180 -20.93 -12.07 18.63
N LYS A 181 -21.72 -12.33 17.61
CA LYS A 181 -23.16 -12.28 17.62
C LYS A 181 -23.72 -13.41 16.77
N ALA A 182 -24.69 -14.13 17.31
CA ALA A 182 -25.27 -15.30 16.65
C ALA A 182 -24.25 -16.35 16.20
N GLY A 183 -23.08 -16.44 16.87
CA GLY A 183 -22.00 -17.37 16.55
C GLY A 183 -20.97 -16.87 15.54
N GLU A 184 -21.19 -15.73 14.91
CA GLU A 184 -20.31 -15.11 13.91
C GLU A 184 -19.57 -13.89 14.48
N ARG A 185 -18.47 -13.51 13.86
CA ARG A 185 -17.74 -12.26 14.18
C ARG A 185 -18.63 -11.08 13.78
N ASP A 186 -19.02 -10.23 14.74
CA ASP A 186 -19.89 -9.09 14.49
C ASP A 186 -19.63 -8.02 15.54
N GLY A 187 -19.26 -6.82 15.12
CA GLY A 187 -18.77 -5.74 15.99
C GLY A 187 -17.28 -5.49 15.80
N THR A 188 -16.57 -5.09 16.85
CA THR A 188 -15.13 -4.84 16.80
C THR A 188 -14.35 -6.09 17.17
N GLY A 189 -13.21 -6.30 16.50
CA GLY A 189 -12.35 -7.44 16.82
C GLY A 189 -10.99 -7.36 16.14
N THR A 190 -10.06 -8.17 16.65
CA THR A 190 -8.72 -8.34 16.10
C THR A 190 -8.54 -9.76 15.61
N LEU A 191 -8.11 -9.92 14.38
CA LEU A 191 -7.67 -11.19 13.80
C LEU A 191 -6.16 -11.15 13.58
N THR A 192 -5.46 -12.07 14.20
CA THR A 192 -4.03 -12.30 13.96
C THR A 192 -3.88 -13.60 13.19
N MET A 193 -3.33 -13.54 12.00
CA MET A 193 -3.06 -14.70 11.16
C MET A 193 -1.74 -15.37 11.54
N ALA A 194 -1.59 -16.64 11.20
CA ALA A 194 -0.37 -17.39 11.51
C ALA A 194 0.91 -16.87 10.83
N ASP A 195 0.76 -16.21 9.69
CA ASP A 195 1.86 -15.55 8.95
C ASP A 195 2.25 -14.19 9.52
N GLY A 196 1.53 -13.70 10.55
CA GLY A 196 1.79 -12.44 11.22
C GLY A 196 0.97 -11.25 10.72
N LEU A 197 0.06 -11.44 9.75
CA LEU A 197 -0.88 -10.39 9.37
C LEU A 197 -1.86 -10.14 10.52
N VAL A 198 -2.06 -8.86 10.89
CA VAL A 198 -3.00 -8.46 11.94
C VAL A 198 -4.03 -7.49 11.37
N TYR A 199 -5.29 -7.86 11.50
CA TYR A 199 -6.40 -6.95 11.24
C TYR A 199 -7.07 -6.54 12.57
N THR A 200 -7.34 -5.26 12.75
CA THR A 200 -8.15 -4.72 13.86
C THR A 200 -9.19 -3.77 13.28
N GLY A 201 -10.46 -4.03 13.54
CA GLY A 201 -11.53 -3.21 12.98
C GLY A 201 -12.91 -3.81 13.15
N THR A 202 -13.82 -3.43 12.27
CA THR A 202 -15.24 -3.79 12.30
C THR A 202 -15.49 -5.06 11.51
N TRP A 203 -16.37 -5.90 12.05
CA TRP A 203 -16.86 -7.14 11.47
C TRP A 203 -18.38 -7.07 11.35
N VAL A 204 -18.92 -7.57 10.27
CA VAL A 204 -20.36 -7.70 10.04
C VAL A 204 -20.65 -9.07 9.46
N ASN A 205 -21.43 -9.91 10.17
CA ASN A 205 -21.78 -11.27 9.75
C ASN A 205 -20.57 -12.11 9.30
N GLY A 206 -19.46 -12.04 10.04
CA GLY A 206 -18.24 -12.81 9.76
C GLY A 206 -17.28 -12.19 8.76
N GLU A 207 -17.63 -11.10 8.07
CA GLU A 207 -16.82 -10.39 7.10
C GLU A 207 -16.22 -9.10 7.66
N ILE A 208 -15.05 -8.71 7.13
CA ILE A 208 -14.38 -7.45 7.47
C ILE A 208 -15.09 -6.33 6.72
N GLU A 209 -15.63 -5.34 7.44
CA GLU A 209 -16.38 -4.23 6.90
C GLU A 209 -16.07 -2.91 7.62
N GLY A 210 -16.18 -1.79 6.91
CA GLY A 210 -16.03 -0.45 7.47
C GLY A 210 -14.57 -0.06 7.73
N LYS A 211 -14.33 0.70 8.81
CA LYS A 211 -12.98 1.17 9.13
C LYS A 211 -12.18 0.13 9.88
N GLY A 212 -10.91 -0.02 9.47
CA GLY A 212 -10.00 -0.94 10.11
C GLY A 212 -8.53 -0.59 9.91
N ARG A 213 -7.69 -1.27 10.68
CA ARG A 213 -6.24 -1.23 10.60
C ARG A 213 -5.73 -2.61 10.22
N LEU A 214 -4.99 -2.67 9.13
CA LEU A 214 -4.34 -3.88 8.64
C LEU A 214 -2.82 -3.71 8.74
N GLN A 215 -2.16 -4.53 9.54
CA GLN A 215 -0.71 -4.56 9.64
C GLN A 215 -0.19 -5.81 8.96
N GLN A 216 0.65 -5.63 7.96
CA GLN A 216 1.25 -6.73 7.21
C GLN A 216 2.53 -7.23 7.88
N PRO A 217 2.93 -8.49 7.62
CA PRO A 217 4.15 -9.07 8.19
C PRO A 217 5.43 -8.33 7.82
N ASN A 218 5.46 -7.66 6.66
CA ASN A 218 6.59 -6.84 6.22
C ASN A 218 6.70 -5.50 6.96
N GLY A 219 5.71 -5.15 7.80
CA GLY A 219 5.66 -3.92 8.56
C GLY A 219 4.79 -2.81 7.96
N ASP A 220 4.25 -3.00 6.76
CA ASP A 220 3.30 -2.04 6.18
C ASP A 220 2.02 -2.00 6.99
N VAL A 221 1.47 -0.80 7.13
CA VAL A 221 0.22 -0.56 7.87
C VAL A 221 -0.76 0.19 6.98
N TYR A 222 -1.94 -0.37 6.82
CA TYR A 222 -3.09 0.32 6.23
C TYR A 222 -4.08 0.71 7.32
N GLU A 223 -4.60 1.93 7.25
CA GLU A 223 -5.69 2.43 8.07
C GLU A 223 -6.73 3.11 7.17
N GLY A 224 -7.95 2.57 7.10
CA GLY A 224 -8.96 3.10 6.18
C GLY A 224 -10.19 2.25 6.05
N ASP A 225 -10.94 2.50 4.98
CA ASP A 225 -12.18 1.81 4.67
C ASP A 225 -11.89 0.45 4.02
N LEU A 226 -12.64 -0.56 4.46
CA LEU A 226 -12.58 -1.94 3.97
C LEU A 226 -13.99 -2.42 3.62
N VAL A 227 -14.10 -3.16 2.54
CA VAL A 227 -15.33 -3.84 2.10
C VAL A 227 -14.98 -5.28 1.75
N ALA A 228 -15.64 -6.24 2.39
CA ALA A 228 -15.35 -7.67 2.25
C ALA A 228 -13.84 -7.97 2.40
N GLY A 229 -13.15 -7.29 3.33
CA GLY A 229 -11.73 -7.45 3.61
C GLY A 229 -10.77 -6.79 2.62
N ARG A 230 -11.26 -6.11 1.58
CA ARG A 230 -10.45 -5.37 0.60
C ARG A 230 -10.44 -3.87 0.89
N ARG A 231 -9.29 -3.24 0.64
CA ARG A 231 -9.18 -1.77 0.76
C ARG A 231 -10.06 -1.11 -0.29
N GLN A 232 -10.96 -0.25 0.20
CA GLN A 232 -11.94 0.45 -0.60
C GLN A 232 -12.18 1.84 0.00
N GLY A 233 -12.56 2.86 -0.82
CA GLY A 233 -12.79 4.20 -0.29
C GLY A 233 -11.51 4.89 0.17
N THR A 234 -11.51 5.57 1.30
CA THR A 234 -10.39 6.37 1.79
C THR A 234 -9.49 5.60 2.75
N GLY A 235 -8.19 5.81 2.65
CA GLY A 235 -7.25 5.18 3.56
C GLY A 235 -5.83 5.73 3.47
N THR A 236 -5.03 5.36 4.46
CA THR A 236 -3.60 5.68 4.55
C THR A 236 -2.81 4.38 4.59
N VAL A 237 -1.78 4.27 3.78
CA VAL A 237 -0.74 3.24 3.92
C VAL A 237 0.53 3.90 4.44
N THR A 238 1.04 3.39 5.54
CA THR A 238 2.41 3.67 5.99
C THR A 238 3.26 2.44 5.67
N TYR A 239 4.21 2.60 4.80
CA TYR A 239 5.12 1.52 4.41
C TYR A 239 6.21 1.31 5.46
N ALA A 240 6.80 0.13 5.49
CA ALA A 240 7.84 -0.23 6.45
C ALA A 240 9.09 0.66 6.39
N ASN A 241 9.38 1.23 5.20
CA ASN A 241 10.48 2.18 5.01
C ASN A 241 10.13 3.61 5.47
N GLY A 242 8.90 3.85 5.92
CA GLY A 242 8.41 5.14 6.40
C GLY A 242 7.72 6.00 5.34
N ASP A 243 7.64 5.56 4.09
CA ASP A 243 6.85 6.23 3.06
C ASP A 243 5.36 6.21 3.43
N VAL A 244 4.61 7.20 2.96
CA VAL A 244 3.18 7.30 3.26
C VAL A 244 2.39 7.57 1.99
N TYR A 245 1.36 6.77 1.76
CA TYR A 245 0.30 7.07 0.82
C TYR A 245 -0.97 7.43 1.57
N ASN A 246 -1.62 8.52 1.18
CA ASN A 246 -2.94 8.93 1.68
C ASN A 246 -3.84 9.24 0.50
N GLY A 247 -4.93 8.51 0.35
CA GLY A 247 -5.81 8.68 -0.81
C GLY A 247 -6.94 7.66 -0.87
N THR A 248 -7.46 7.49 -2.08
CA THR A 248 -8.56 6.56 -2.33
C THR A 248 -8.06 5.22 -2.87
N PHE A 249 -8.84 4.18 -2.59
CA PHE A 249 -8.60 2.79 -2.98
C PHE A 249 -9.82 2.22 -3.68
N ALA A 250 -9.59 1.35 -4.63
CA ALA A 250 -10.58 0.46 -5.24
C ALA A 250 -9.95 -0.92 -5.42
N ASP A 251 -10.62 -1.96 -4.90
CA ASP A 251 -10.17 -3.36 -5.01
C ASP A 251 -8.67 -3.54 -4.67
N ASP A 252 -8.27 -3.07 -3.48
CA ASP A 252 -6.91 -3.10 -2.96
C ASP A 252 -5.86 -2.23 -3.66
N ASN A 253 -6.21 -1.54 -4.73
CA ASN A 253 -5.29 -0.68 -5.46
C ASN A 253 -5.52 0.80 -5.11
N ARG A 254 -4.44 1.60 -5.14
CA ARG A 254 -4.55 3.06 -5.16
C ARG A 254 -5.35 3.46 -6.39
N ASN A 255 -6.39 4.27 -6.22
CA ASN A 255 -7.29 4.64 -7.31
C ASN A 255 -7.98 5.97 -7.00
N GLY A 256 -8.20 6.83 -8.01
CA GLY A 256 -8.73 8.17 -7.82
C GLY A 256 -7.67 9.14 -7.35
N VAL A 257 -7.96 9.99 -6.37
CA VAL A 257 -7.02 11.04 -5.92
C VAL A 257 -6.26 10.59 -4.68
N GLY A 258 -4.95 10.84 -4.68
CA GLY A 258 -4.11 10.52 -3.54
C GLY A 258 -2.79 11.28 -3.52
N THR A 259 -2.14 11.27 -2.35
CA THR A 259 -0.81 11.82 -2.12
C THR A 259 0.14 10.71 -1.69
N PHE A 260 1.32 10.68 -2.24
CA PHE A 260 2.43 9.84 -1.79
C PHE A 260 3.55 10.74 -1.28
N THR A 261 4.16 10.36 -0.16
CA THR A 261 5.31 11.07 0.43
C THR A 261 6.38 10.06 0.76
N GLY A 262 7.50 10.16 0.08
CA GLY A 262 8.70 9.37 0.34
C GLY A 262 9.55 9.99 1.45
N THR A 263 10.29 9.14 2.14
CA THR A 263 11.25 9.54 3.18
C THR A 263 12.50 10.23 2.62
N ASP A 264 12.75 10.06 1.33
CA ASP A 264 13.81 10.71 0.57
C ASP A 264 13.47 12.16 0.15
N GLY A 265 12.23 12.60 0.38
CA GLY A 265 11.73 13.91 -0.03
C GLY A 265 10.87 13.90 -1.29
N TYR A 266 10.76 12.74 -1.98
CA TYR A 266 9.82 12.57 -3.10
C TYR A 266 8.39 12.79 -2.63
N LYS A 267 7.59 13.56 -3.40
CA LYS A 267 6.17 13.74 -3.15
C LYS A 267 5.40 13.69 -4.46
N TYR A 268 4.26 13.02 -4.43
CA TYR A 268 3.29 13.07 -5.52
C TYR A 268 1.92 13.42 -4.97
N ALA A 269 1.18 14.27 -5.67
CA ALA A 269 -0.22 14.58 -5.41
C ALA A 269 -0.99 14.59 -6.73
N GLY A 270 -1.98 13.74 -6.90
CA GLY A 270 -2.72 13.67 -8.16
C GLY A 270 -3.54 12.39 -8.31
N ASP A 271 -3.79 12.05 -9.56
CA ASP A 271 -4.64 10.95 -9.97
C ASP A 271 -3.88 9.62 -9.97
N TRP A 272 -4.57 8.57 -9.54
CA TRP A 272 -4.11 7.18 -9.49
C TRP A 272 -5.09 6.28 -10.20
N ASN A 273 -4.62 5.31 -10.92
CA ASN A 273 -5.43 4.29 -11.57
C ASN A 273 -4.77 2.91 -11.40
N ALA A 274 -5.50 1.97 -10.79
CA ALA A 274 -5.04 0.59 -10.57
C ALA A 274 -3.62 0.47 -9.98
N GLY A 275 -3.27 1.39 -9.07
CA GLY A 275 -1.97 1.40 -8.37
C GLY A 275 -0.89 2.26 -9.02
N GLN A 276 -1.09 2.74 -10.25
CA GLN A 276 -0.16 3.58 -11.00
C GLN A 276 -0.56 5.05 -10.97
N ILE A 277 0.43 5.92 -11.10
CA ILE A 277 0.21 7.35 -11.35
C ILE A 277 -0.31 7.50 -12.78
N GLU A 278 -1.51 8.08 -12.93
CA GLU A 278 -2.15 8.29 -14.21
C GLU A 278 -3.07 9.51 -14.16
N GLY A 279 -3.16 10.29 -15.26
CA GLY A 279 -3.95 11.52 -15.27
C GLY A 279 -3.14 12.72 -14.84
N ARG A 280 -3.71 13.62 -14.06
CA ARG A 280 -3.06 14.88 -13.65
C ARG A 280 -2.44 14.79 -12.28
N GLY A 281 -1.28 15.40 -12.13
CA GLY A 281 -0.62 15.43 -10.83
C GLY A 281 0.53 16.42 -10.74
N GLU A 282 1.06 16.51 -9.53
CA GLU A 282 2.25 17.27 -9.17
C GLU A 282 3.24 16.33 -8.49
N VAL A 283 4.47 16.35 -8.97
CA VAL A 283 5.62 15.66 -8.34
C VAL A 283 6.58 16.72 -7.81
N THR A 284 7.01 16.55 -6.58
CA THR A 284 8.22 17.18 -6.05
C THR A 284 9.30 16.11 -5.95
N TYR A 285 10.41 16.31 -6.61
CA TYR A 285 11.55 15.40 -6.57
C TYR A 285 12.46 15.68 -5.37
N PRO A 286 13.33 14.71 -4.98
CA PRO A 286 14.25 14.88 -3.85
C PRO A 286 15.22 16.08 -3.98
N ASP A 287 15.58 16.44 -5.20
CA ASP A 287 16.42 17.60 -5.49
C ASP A 287 15.70 18.97 -5.35
N GLY A 288 14.39 18.94 -5.12
CA GLY A 288 13.53 20.12 -5.03
C GLY A 288 12.91 20.56 -6.37
N SER A 289 13.17 19.84 -7.45
CA SER A 289 12.48 20.07 -8.73
C SER A 289 11.00 19.75 -8.62
N VAL A 290 10.13 20.47 -9.32
CA VAL A 290 8.68 20.28 -9.30
C VAL A 290 8.15 20.10 -10.72
N TYR A 291 7.47 18.99 -10.96
CA TYR A 291 6.71 18.75 -12.20
C TYR A 291 5.22 18.84 -11.94
N VAL A 292 4.51 19.56 -12.80
CA VAL A 292 3.04 19.66 -12.81
C VAL A 292 2.56 19.35 -14.22
N GLY A 293 1.79 18.29 -14.37
CA GLY A 293 1.36 17.88 -15.72
C GLY A 293 0.53 16.61 -15.73
N THR A 294 0.54 15.96 -16.88
CA THR A 294 -0.13 14.67 -17.09
C THR A 294 0.85 13.53 -17.01
N PHE A 295 0.33 12.37 -16.57
CA PHE A 295 1.05 11.12 -16.39
C PHE A 295 0.35 9.97 -17.10
N ALA A 296 1.12 9.01 -17.57
CA ALA A 296 0.67 7.71 -18.00
C ALA A 296 1.66 6.65 -17.53
N ALA A 297 1.16 5.58 -16.90
CA ALA A 297 1.98 4.47 -16.41
C ALA A 297 3.20 4.94 -15.58
N ASP A 298 2.97 5.79 -14.57
CA ASP A 298 3.94 6.37 -13.64
C ASP A 298 4.93 7.39 -14.27
N LEU A 299 4.86 7.66 -15.57
CA LEU A 299 5.75 8.57 -16.28
C LEU A 299 5.05 9.85 -16.71
N ALA A 300 5.79 10.97 -16.74
CA ALA A 300 5.31 12.19 -17.36
C ALA A 300 4.97 11.94 -18.84
N ASP A 301 3.73 12.20 -19.25
CA ASP A 301 3.25 11.99 -20.61
C ASP A 301 2.16 13.00 -20.96
N GLY A 302 2.21 13.58 -22.16
CA GLY A 302 1.31 14.66 -22.59
C GLY A 302 1.88 16.03 -22.30
N LEU A 303 1.10 16.92 -21.70
CA LEU A 303 1.55 18.29 -21.41
C LEU A 303 1.91 18.46 -19.93
N GLY A 304 3.04 19.12 -19.68
CA GLY A 304 3.48 19.38 -18.32
C GLY A 304 4.60 20.41 -18.24
N LYS A 305 4.75 20.97 -17.05
CA LYS A 305 5.82 21.92 -16.71
C LYS A 305 6.68 21.36 -15.60
N ILE A 306 7.98 21.31 -15.83
CA ILE A 306 8.98 21.09 -14.78
C ILE A 306 9.65 22.41 -14.44
N THR A 307 9.89 22.64 -13.16
CA THR A 307 10.74 23.70 -12.64
C THR A 307 11.85 23.06 -11.83
N TYR A 308 13.07 23.22 -12.23
CA TYR A 308 14.25 22.64 -11.58
C TYR A 308 14.69 23.47 -10.36
N ALA A 309 15.47 22.85 -9.49
CA ALA A 309 15.96 23.50 -8.27
C ALA A 309 16.83 24.74 -8.54
N ASP A 310 17.51 24.79 -9.70
CA ASP A 310 18.31 25.95 -10.14
C ASP A 310 17.45 27.12 -10.70
N GLY A 311 16.15 26.92 -10.77
CA GLY A 311 15.18 27.90 -11.32
C GLY A 311 14.99 27.78 -12.84
N SER A 312 15.69 26.89 -13.53
CA SER A 312 15.38 26.58 -14.93
C SER A 312 14.01 25.87 -15.03
N SER A 313 13.41 25.88 -16.21
CA SER A 313 12.11 25.25 -16.41
C SER A 313 11.92 24.77 -17.84
N TYR A 314 11.07 23.77 -17.99
CA TYR A 314 10.50 23.39 -19.29
C TYR A 314 8.97 23.33 -19.17
N ASP A 315 8.27 23.89 -20.16
CA ASP A 315 6.82 23.89 -20.26
C ASP A 315 6.44 23.43 -21.67
N GLY A 316 5.89 22.21 -21.79
CA GLY A 316 5.63 21.62 -23.10
C GLY A 316 5.24 20.16 -23.08
N ALA A 317 5.51 19.48 -24.19
CA ALA A 317 5.13 18.10 -24.44
C ALA A 317 6.15 17.10 -23.90
N TRP A 318 5.64 16.00 -23.34
CA TRP A 318 6.36 14.88 -22.75
C TRP A 318 5.91 13.59 -23.38
N SER A 319 6.79 12.65 -23.48
CA SER A 319 6.46 11.27 -23.89
C SER A 319 7.31 10.27 -23.11
N ASN A 320 6.65 9.37 -22.37
CA ASN A 320 7.31 8.33 -21.57
C ASN A 320 8.43 8.89 -20.65
N GLY A 321 8.16 9.99 -19.95
CA GLY A 321 9.10 10.62 -19.03
C GLY A 321 10.15 11.51 -19.67
N VAL A 322 10.19 11.61 -21.01
CA VAL A 322 11.20 12.39 -21.76
C VAL A 322 10.55 13.61 -22.43
N ILE A 323 11.22 14.74 -22.37
CA ILE A 323 10.83 15.94 -23.14
C ILE A 323 10.86 15.58 -24.64
N ASN A 324 9.69 15.68 -25.29
CA ASN A 324 9.53 15.32 -26.70
C ASN A 324 8.33 16.06 -27.30
N GLY A 325 8.50 16.73 -28.45
CA GLY A 325 7.49 17.58 -29.06
C GLY A 325 7.76 19.06 -28.82
N ARG A 326 6.73 19.90 -28.83
CA ARG A 326 6.89 21.35 -28.71
C ARG A 326 6.84 21.81 -27.26
N GLY A 327 7.71 22.77 -26.92
CA GLY A 327 7.74 23.40 -25.60
C GLY A 327 8.67 24.60 -25.50
N ILE A 328 8.71 25.18 -24.32
CA ILE A 328 9.56 26.31 -23.97
C ILE A 328 10.48 25.90 -22.82
N ALA A 329 11.78 25.93 -23.07
CA ALA A 329 12.80 25.79 -22.03
C ALA A 329 13.32 27.17 -21.63
N THR A 330 13.36 27.44 -20.34
CA THR A 330 13.95 28.64 -19.76
C THR A 330 15.08 28.22 -18.83
N TYR A 331 16.27 28.69 -19.09
CA TYR A 331 17.48 28.34 -18.32
C TYR A 331 17.76 29.39 -17.23
N ALA A 332 18.44 28.99 -16.17
CA ALA A 332 18.77 29.85 -15.03
C ALA A 332 19.57 31.11 -15.42
N ASN A 333 20.36 31.03 -16.51
CA ASN A 333 21.12 32.18 -17.06
C ASN A 333 20.29 33.12 -17.94
N GLY A 334 18.96 32.88 -18.04
CA GLY A 334 18.07 33.72 -18.85
C GLY A 334 17.96 33.32 -20.32
N LEU A 335 18.64 32.25 -20.75
CA LEU A 335 18.46 31.68 -22.08
C LEU A 335 17.05 31.07 -22.20
N VAL A 336 16.40 31.30 -23.33
CA VAL A 336 15.06 30.76 -23.63
C VAL A 336 15.09 30.06 -24.98
N TYR A 337 14.62 28.82 -25.03
CA TYR A 337 14.32 28.14 -26.28
C TYR A 337 12.82 27.88 -26.39
N ASP A 338 12.19 28.33 -27.47
CA ASP A 338 10.80 28.03 -27.84
C ASP A 338 10.79 27.25 -29.16
N GLY A 339 10.53 25.97 -29.09
CA GLY A 339 10.64 25.13 -30.28
C GLY A 339 10.27 23.68 -30.06
N GLU A 340 10.68 22.87 -31.05
CA GLU A 340 10.50 21.44 -31.02
C GLU A 340 11.68 20.77 -30.30
N PHE A 341 11.37 19.67 -29.59
CA PHE A 341 12.32 18.82 -28.89
C PHE A 341 12.18 17.37 -29.36
N LYS A 342 13.29 16.67 -29.40
CA LYS A 342 13.36 15.24 -29.59
C LYS A 342 14.39 14.67 -28.63
N ASP A 343 13.97 13.68 -27.81
CA ASP A 343 14.83 13.04 -26.82
C ASP A 343 15.58 14.06 -25.94
N ALA A 344 14.82 15.06 -25.43
CA ALA A 344 15.28 16.16 -24.60
C ALA A 344 16.31 17.10 -25.28
N LYS A 345 16.50 17.04 -26.60
CA LYS A 345 17.35 17.94 -27.37
C LYS A 345 16.54 18.86 -28.27
N ASN A 346 17.02 20.09 -28.47
CA ASN A 346 16.44 21.00 -29.46
C ASN A 346 16.42 20.32 -30.83
N HIS A 347 15.27 20.33 -31.49
CA HIS A 347 15.07 19.66 -32.78
C HIS A 347 14.06 20.44 -33.62
N GLY A 348 13.97 20.12 -34.92
CA GLY A 348 12.95 20.73 -35.79
C GLY A 348 13.05 22.26 -35.81
N LYS A 349 11.93 22.94 -35.76
CA LYS A 349 11.87 24.42 -35.75
C LYS A 349 11.88 24.97 -34.34
N GLY A 350 12.72 26.01 -34.11
CA GLY A 350 12.77 26.64 -32.81
C GLY A 350 13.58 27.92 -32.78
N LYS A 351 13.22 28.79 -31.82
CA LYS A 351 13.90 30.04 -31.56
C LYS A 351 14.63 30.00 -30.23
N MET A 352 15.91 30.26 -30.27
CA MET A 352 16.76 30.44 -29.08
C MET A 352 16.96 31.93 -28.87
N THR A 353 16.82 32.42 -27.65
CA THR A 353 17.04 33.83 -27.27
C THR A 353 17.94 33.88 -26.04
N TYR A 354 19.01 34.60 -26.14
CA TYR A 354 20.02 34.77 -25.08
C TYR A 354 19.80 36.11 -24.34
N ALA A 355 20.24 36.16 -23.10
CA ALA A 355 20.06 37.34 -22.24
C ALA A 355 20.81 38.58 -22.77
N ASP A 356 21.88 38.40 -23.53
CA ASP A 356 22.66 39.50 -24.15
C ASP A 356 22.01 40.09 -25.42
N GLY A 357 20.88 39.49 -25.84
CA GLY A 357 20.14 39.92 -27.04
C GLY A 357 20.46 39.14 -28.30
N TYR A 358 21.42 38.19 -28.27
CA TYR A 358 21.61 37.25 -29.39
C TYR A 358 20.33 36.37 -29.51
N SER A 359 19.92 36.11 -30.75
CA SER A 359 18.87 35.11 -31.00
C SER A 359 19.10 34.34 -32.30
N TYR A 360 18.66 33.11 -32.30
CA TYR A 360 18.61 32.26 -33.48
C TYR A 360 17.19 31.73 -33.68
N ASP A 361 16.63 31.90 -34.86
CA ASP A 361 15.32 31.40 -35.26
C ASP A 361 15.49 30.56 -36.54
N GLY A 362 15.33 29.25 -36.40
CA GLY A 362 15.64 28.33 -37.51
C GLY A 362 15.44 26.86 -37.19
N THR A 363 16.13 26.01 -37.94
CA THR A 363 16.07 24.57 -37.77
C THR A 363 17.21 24.05 -36.89
N TRP A 364 16.88 22.97 -36.14
CA TRP A 364 17.73 22.31 -35.17
C TRP A 364 17.79 20.82 -35.42
N ALA A 365 18.92 20.20 -35.21
CA ALA A 365 19.09 18.76 -35.20
C ALA A 365 20.01 18.37 -34.05
N ASP A 366 19.58 17.46 -33.18
CA ASP A 366 20.36 16.91 -32.08
C ASP A 366 21.02 17.95 -31.17
N GLY A 367 20.28 19.06 -30.90
CA GLY A 367 20.74 20.17 -30.04
C GLY A 367 21.54 21.27 -30.78
N GLN A 368 21.84 21.09 -32.05
CA GLN A 368 22.66 22.02 -32.83
C GLN A 368 21.85 22.74 -33.91
N ARG A 369 22.21 23.98 -34.23
CA ARG A 369 21.68 24.70 -35.39
C ARG A 369 22.03 23.94 -36.65
N ASN A 370 21.02 23.61 -37.48
CA ASN A 370 21.23 22.81 -38.68
C ASN A 370 20.13 23.11 -39.71
N GLY A 371 20.54 23.42 -40.96
CA GLY A 371 19.61 23.87 -41.99
C GLY A 371 19.37 25.36 -41.97
N ALA A 372 18.25 25.84 -42.52
CA ALA A 372 17.97 27.27 -42.68
C ALA A 372 17.65 27.97 -41.36
N GLY A 373 18.20 29.17 -41.17
CA GLY A 373 17.91 29.97 -39.97
C GLY A 373 18.32 31.40 -40.07
N THR A 374 17.88 32.22 -39.11
CA THR A 374 18.24 33.61 -38.94
C THR A 374 18.92 33.81 -37.58
N ALA A 375 20.15 34.25 -37.56
CA ALA A 375 20.87 34.67 -36.38
C ALA A 375 20.87 36.20 -36.29
N THR A 376 20.40 36.75 -35.18
CA THR A 376 20.42 38.17 -34.87
C THR A 376 21.34 38.40 -33.68
N TYR A 377 22.37 39.16 -33.85
CA TYR A 377 23.40 39.44 -32.84
C TYR A 377 23.01 40.70 -32.01
N ALA A 378 23.55 40.83 -30.81
CA ALA A 378 23.30 41.94 -29.90
C ALA A 378 23.64 43.28 -30.45
N ASP A 379 24.66 43.38 -31.35
CA ASP A 379 25.08 44.58 -32.04
C ASP A 379 24.15 45.01 -33.21
N GLY A 380 23.13 44.17 -33.52
CA GLY A 380 22.21 44.38 -34.63
C GLY A 380 22.65 43.68 -35.92
N THR A 381 23.78 42.98 -35.96
CA THR A 381 24.17 42.12 -37.09
C THR A 381 23.10 41.04 -37.32
N VAL A 382 22.76 40.77 -38.56
CA VAL A 382 21.80 39.71 -38.93
C VAL A 382 22.45 38.81 -39.99
N TYR A 383 22.42 37.50 -39.71
CA TYR A 383 22.75 36.45 -40.67
C TYR A 383 21.49 35.69 -41.03
N ILE A 384 21.22 35.51 -42.31
CA ILE A 384 20.13 34.67 -42.84
C ILE A 384 20.78 33.66 -43.81
N GLY A 385 20.68 32.38 -43.48
CA GLY A 385 21.32 31.36 -44.33
C GLY A 385 21.26 29.96 -43.75
N GLU A 386 22.12 29.09 -44.27
CA GLU A 386 22.26 27.71 -43.84
C GLU A 386 23.22 27.57 -42.69
N PHE A 387 22.94 26.62 -41.81
CA PHE A 387 23.80 26.18 -40.72
C PHE A 387 24.07 24.68 -40.82
N LYS A 388 25.22 24.26 -40.40
CA LYS A 388 25.60 22.87 -40.24
C LYS A 388 26.43 22.70 -39.00
N ASP A 389 26.05 21.75 -38.13
CA ASP A 389 26.75 21.45 -36.89
C ASP A 389 27.03 22.70 -36.03
N GLY A 390 26.02 23.61 -35.93
CA GLY A 390 26.10 24.85 -35.17
C GLY A 390 26.76 26.04 -35.90
N GLN A 391 27.39 25.85 -37.04
CA GLN A 391 28.17 26.88 -37.77
C GLN A 391 27.43 27.35 -39.03
N ARG A 392 27.66 28.60 -39.45
CA ARG A 392 27.21 29.11 -40.77
C ARG A 392 27.83 28.25 -41.87
N HIS A 393 27.02 27.82 -42.81
CA HIS A 393 27.44 26.92 -43.90
C HIS A 393 26.56 27.16 -45.13
N GLY A 394 27.05 26.70 -46.30
CA GLY A 394 26.24 26.81 -47.54
C GLY A 394 25.99 28.26 -47.92
N ALA A 395 24.78 28.55 -48.47
CA ALA A 395 24.41 29.86 -48.91
C ALA A 395 23.89 30.72 -47.74
N GLY A 396 24.35 31.98 -47.64
CA GLY A 396 23.89 32.88 -46.59
C GLY A 396 24.18 34.35 -46.86
N VAL A 397 23.42 35.20 -46.17
CA VAL A 397 23.54 36.66 -46.22
C VAL A 397 23.81 37.16 -44.82
N ILE A 398 24.88 37.94 -44.64
CA ILE A 398 25.10 38.70 -43.43
C ILE A 398 25.00 40.19 -43.68
N THR A 399 24.37 40.92 -42.79
CA THR A 399 24.23 42.36 -42.81
C THR A 399 24.66 42.94 -41.47
N LEU A 400 25.62 43.86 -41.49
CA LEU A 400 26.15 44.53 -40.30
C LEU A 400 25.46 45.93 -40.15
N PRO A 401 25.38 46.49 -38.93
CA PRO A 401 24.79 47.80 -38.68
C PRO A 401 25.49 48.96 -39.38
N ASP A 402 26.78 48.86 -39.69
CA ASP A 402 27.55 49.83 -40.43
C ASP A 402 27.23 49.88 -41.92
N GLY A 403 26.35 48.94 -42.39
CA GLY A 403 25.95 48.83 -43.78
C GLY A 403 26.76 47.82 -44.60
N PHE A 404 27.72 47.11 -43.99
CA PHE A 404 28.36 45.98 -44.67
C PHE A 404 27.35 44.87 -44.92
N LYS A 405 27.34 44.33 -46.12
CA LYS A 405 26.53 43.15 -46.50
C LYS A 405 27.41 42.17 -47.29
N TYR A 406 27.33 40.87 -46.90
CA TYR A 406 27.88 39.78 -47.73
C TYR A 406 26.75 38.84 -48.11
N GLU A 407 26.72 38.39 -49.32
CA GLU A 407 25.80 37.42 -49.88
C GLU A 407 26.61 36.38 -50.69
N GLY A 408 26.64 35.12 -50.23
CA GLY A 408 27.44 34.10 -50.85
C GLY A 408 27.58 32.82 -50.01
N GLU A 409 28.67 32.10 -50.28
CA GLU A 409 28.97 30.82 -49.70
C GLU A 409 29.72 30.95 -48.37
N TRP A 410 29.41 30.02 -47.47
CA TRP A 410 29.98 29.92 -46.13
C TRP A 410 30.49 28.47 -45.87
N ALA A 411 31.62 28.35 -45.24
CA ALA A 411 32.12 27.06 -44.73
C ALA A 411 32.72 27.26 -43.35
N ASP A 412 32.35 26.33 -42.43
CA ASP A 412 32.86 26.29 -41.04
C ASP A 412 32.83 27.62 -40.31
N GLY A 413 31.71 28.37 -40.46
CA GLY A 413 31.45 29.66 -39.80
C GLY A 413 32.03 30.88 -40.54
N GLU A 414 32.87 30.71 -41.57
CA GLU A 414 33.54 31.77 -42.28
C GLU A 414 33.02 31.95 -43.71
N ILE A 415 33.15 33.17 -44.22
CA ILE A 415 32.92 33.45 -45.62
C ILE A 415 33.94 32.68 -46.47
N SER A 416 33.45 31.79 -47.33
CA SER A 416 34.30 30.93 -48.15
C SER A 416 33.55 30.51 -49.43
N GLY A 417 34.19 30.54 -50.59
CA GLY A 417 33.58 30.28 -51.87
C GLY A 417 33.23 31.57 -52.63
N ILE A 418 32.23 31.49 -53.53
CA ILE A 418 31.82 32.65 -54.36
C ILE A 418 30.81 33.50 -53.60
N GLY A 419 30.99 34.83 -53.66
CA GLY A 419 30.05 35.76 -53.04
C GLY A 419 30.25 37.22 -53.43
N ILE A 420 29.29 38.04 -52.96
CA ILE A 420 29.25 39.49 -53.19
C ILE A 420 29.34 40.18 -51.83
N ALA A 421 30.39 41.03 -51.66
CA ALA A 421 30.54 41.88 -50.50
C ALA A 421 30.26 43.31 -50.87
N THR A 422 29.25 43.93 -50.25
CA THR A 422 28.97 45.38 -50.35
C THR A 422 29.50 46.05 -49.08
N TYR A 423 30.44 46.96 -49.21
CA TYR A 423 31.08 47.67 -48.12
C TYR A 423 30.29 48.91 -47.72
N ALA A 424 30.45 49.36 -46.48
CA ALA A 424 29.76 50.56 -45.94
C ALA A 424 30.01 51.83 -46.75
N ASN A 425 31.15 51.97 -47.40
CA ASN A 425 31.49 53.08 -48.28
C ASN A 425 30.81 53.01 -49.67
N GLY A 426 30.14 51.90 -49.97
CA GLY A 426 29.43 51.66 -51.21
C GLY A 426 30.23 50.92 -52.28
N ASP A 427 31.46 50.49 -51.99
CA ASP A 427 32.24 49.57 -52.84
C ASP A 427 31.63 48.20 -52.86
N VAL A 428 31.75 47.48 -53.96
CA VAL A 428 31.20 46.08 -54.11
C VAL A 428 32.29 45.20 -54.68
N TYR A 429 32.58 44.13 -53.94
CA TYR A 429 33.42 43.00 -54.43
C TYR A 429 32.57 41.83 -54.82
N GLU A 430 32.79 41.28 -55.95
CA GLU A 430 32.17 40.03 -56.44
C GLU A 430 33.29 39.05 -56.84
N GLY A 431 33.40 37.91 -56.21
CA GLY A 431 34.44 36.95 -56.47
C GLY A 431 34.61 35.89 -55.41
N MET A 432 35.78 35.25 -55.42
CA MET A 432 36.14 34.19 -54.53
C MET A 432 36.62 34.73 -53.18
N PHE A 433 36.21 34.01 -52.09
CA PHE A 433 36.65 34.22 -50.72
C PHE A 433 37.23 32.90 -50.15
N VAL A 434 38.21 33.01 -49.29
CA VAL A 434 38.75 31.94 -48.46
C VAL A 434 39.01 32.50 -47.07
N ASN A 435 38.38 31.90 -46.04
CA ASN A 435 38.52 32.28 -44.63
C ASN A 435 38.29 33.82 -44.44
N GLY A 436 37.20 34.31 -44.99
CA GLY A 436 36.79 35.72 -44.87
C GLY A 436 37.61 36.71 -45.71
N ARG A 437 38.60 36.28 -46.47
CA ARG A 437 39.45 37.16 -47.29
C ARG A 437 39.20 36.92 -48.77
N ARG A 438 39.26 38.03 -49.56
CA ARG A 438 39.21 37.94 -51.02
C ARG A 438 40.41 37.14 -51.51
N GLN A 439 40.13 36.11 -52.32
CA GLN A 439 41.14 35.16 -52.80
C GLN A 439 40.76 34.69 -54.22
N GLY A 440 41.75 34.55 -55.13
CA GLY A 440 41.48 34.08 -56.50
C GLY A 440 40.75 35.14 -57.34
N ALA A 441 40.06 34.70 -58.38
CA ALA A 441 39.43 35.58 -59.36
C ALA A 441 38.29 36.44 -58.74
N GLY A 442 38.27 37.75 -58.96
CA GLY A 442 37.24 38.63 -58.50
C GLY A 442 37.32 40.06 -59.04
N THR A 443 36.24 40.78 -58.91
CA THR A 443 36.09 42.18 -59.38
C THR A 443 35.68 43.09 -58.20
N MET A 444 36.45 44.12 -57.95
CA MET A 444 36.07 45.23 -57.07
C MET A 444 35.49 46.36 -57.91
N ARG A 445 34.26 46.79 -57.62
CA ARG A 445 33.64 48.02 -58.16
C ARG A 445 33.61 49.04 -57.05
N TYR A 446 34.39 50.12 -57.31
CA TYR A 446 34.43 51.27 -56.39
C TYR A 446 33.20 52.18 -56.57
N LYS A 447 32.73 52.82 -55.50
CA LYS A 447 31.67 53.80 -55.57
C LYS A 447 31.96 54.94 -56.54
N THR A 448 33.22 55.22 -56.84
CA THR A 448 33.68 56.20 -57.85
C THR A 448 33.37 55.78 -59.26
N GLY A 449 33.01 54.53 -59.52
CA GLY A 449 32.78 53.95 -60.85
C GLY A 449 34.00 53.22 -61.43
N GLU A 450 35.11 53.21 -60.73
CA GLU A 450 36.32 52.46 -61.12
C GLU A 450 36.11 50.94 -60.84
N GLU A 451 36.70 50.07 -61.62
CA GLU A 451 36.71 48.63 -61.46
C GLU A 451 38.12 48.09 -61.39
N ALA A 452 38.37 47.13 -60.50
CA ALA A 452 39.60 46.40 -60.42
C ALA A 452 39.34 44.88 -60.52
N THR A 453 39.63 44.23 -61.60
CA THR A 453 39.42 42.81 -61.87
C THR A 453 40.76 42.09 -61.98
N GLY A 454 40.84 40.92 -61.31
CA GLY A 454 42.07 40.11 -61.37
C GLY A 454 42.09 39.02 -60.27
N ASP A 455 43.30 38.47 -60.06
CA ASP A 455 43.50 37.52 -58.97
C ASP A 455 43.86 38.25 -57.69
N TRP A 456 43.10 37.88 -56.61
CA TRP A 456 43.28 38.46 -55.29
C TRP A 456 43.97 37.47 -54.36
N VAL A 457 44.94 37.95 -53.57
CA VAL A 457 45.70 37.18 -52.61
C VAL A 457 45.68 37.91 -51.26
N GLU A 458 45.27 37.22 -50.22
CA GLU A 458 45.19 37.77 -48.87
C GLU A 458 44.40 39.14 -48.79
N GLY A 459 43.36 39.29 -49.60
CA GLY A 459 42.57 40.49 -49.64
C GLY A 459 43.11 41.64 -50.54
N ALA A 460 44.27 41.50 -51.16
CA ALA A 460 44.85 42.49 -52.08
C ALA A 460 44.87 41.97 -53.54
N LEU A 461 44.73 42.86 -54.52
CA LEU A 461 44.83 42.52 -55.93
C LEU A 461 46.30 42.19 -56.27
N ALA A 462 46.59 40.95 -56.77
CA ALA A 462 47.93 40.45 -56.98
C ALA A 462 48.72 41.15 -58.08
N LYS A 463 48.04 41.88 -59.03
CA LYS A 463 48.58 42.73 -60.04
C LYS A 463 47.91 44.07 -60.03
N ALA A 464 48.29 44.95 -59.10
CA ALA A 464 47.86 46.33 -59.14
C ALA A 464 48.94 47.18 -59.92
N GLU A 465 48.59 47.69 -61.09
CA GLU A 465 49.04 49.00 -61.49
C GLU A 465 48.32 50.00 -60.65
N GLU A 466 49.06 50.79 -59.85
CA GLU A 466 48.61 51.81 -58.86
C GLU A 466 47.07 52.02 -58.70
N ALA A 467 46.47 51.46 -57.61
CA ALA A 467 45.21 51.84 -57.12
C ALA A 467 45.32 52.60 -55.75
N PRO A 468 44.56 53.70 -55.56
CA PRO A 468 44.67 54.49 -54.33
C PRO A 468 44.23 53.71 -53.09
N ALA A 469 45.00 53.98 -52.05
CA ALA A 469 44.83 53.72 -50.62
C ALA A 469 43.68 52.84 -50.11
N GLU A 470 44.10 51.83 -49.32
CA GLU A 470 43.40 51.04 -48.33
C GLU A 470 41.97 50.52 -48.71
N ALA A 471 41.92 49.27 -49.16
CA ALA A 471 40.69 48.52 -49.19
C ALA A 471 40.11 48.41 -47.75
N PRO A 472 38.85 48.68 -47.56
CA PRO A 472 38.26 48.57 -46.25
C PRO A 472 38.39 47.14 -45.75
N THR A 473 38.94 46.97 -44.54
CA THR A 473 38.95 45.70 -43.82
C THR A 473 37.52 45.28 -43.52
N VAL A 474 37.18 44.05 -43.87
CA VAL A 474 35.94 43.44 -43.40
C VAL A 474 35.94 43.50 -41.88
N ALA A 475 34.93 44.15 -41.29
CA ALA A 475 34.76 44.19 -39.84
C ALA A 475 34.81 42.72 -39.30
N ALA A 476 35.40 42.52 -38.14
CA ALA A 476 35.45 41.23 -37.52
C ALA A 476 34.04 40.72 -37.36
N LEU A 477 33.73 39.56 -37.96
CA LEU A 477 32.43 38.94 -37.82
C LEU A 477 32.28 38.46 -36.37
N PRO A 478 31.05 38.57 -35.78
CA PRO A 478 30.79 38.04 -34.44
C PRO A 478 31.23 36.59 -34.32
N SER A 479 31.98 36.26 -33.29
CA SER A 479 32.36 34.87 -32.99
C SER A 479 31.12 34.07 -32.68
N GLU A 480 30.98 32.91 -33.31
CA GLU A 480 29.96 31.95 -32.92
C GLU A 480 30.44 31.17 -31.69
N THR A 481 29.74 31.32 -30.59
CA THR A 481 29.88 30.40 -29.47
C THR A 481 29.15 29.11 -29.86
N ALA A 482 29.87 28.02 -29.94
CA ALA A 482 29.29 26.68 -30.09
C ALA A 482 28.70 26.30 -28.72
N ASP A 483 27.48 26.80 -28.43
CA ASP A 483 26.77 26.38 -27.25
C ASP A 483 25.94 25.15 -27.59
N GLU A 484 26.45 23.99 -27.22
CA GLU A 484 25.67 22.76 -27.12
C GLU A 484 24.76 22.91 -25.88
N VAL A 485 23.56 23.46 -26.06
CA VAL A 485 22.59 23.59 -24.98
C VAL A 485 21.63 22.40 -25.09
N ALA A 486 21.95 21.35 -24.35
CA ALA A 486 20.98 20.30 -24.10
C ALA A 486 19.86 20.84 -23.20
N ALA A 487 18.63 20.34 -23.39
CA ALA A 487 17.56 20.60 -22.42
C ALA A 487 18.04 20.15 -21.04
N PRO A 488 17.57 20.80 -19.94
CA PRO A 488 17.89 20.37 -18.59
C PRO A 488 17.53 18.88 -18.47
N ALA A 489 18.47 18.05 -18.05
CA ALA A 489 18.24 16.61 -17.90
C ALA A 489 17.19 16.40 -16.82
N ALA A 490 16.13 15.67 -17.15
CA ALA A 490 15.28 15.04 -16.16
C ALA A 490 16.02 13.80 -15.66
N ASP A 491 16.71 13.89 -14.52
CA ASP A 491 17.15 12.69 -13.80
C ASP A 491 15.92 11.94 -13.32
N GLN A 492 15.85 10.63 -13.63
CA GLN A 492 14.76 9.69 -13.28
C GLN A 492 14.79 9.32 -11.81
#